data_aa33ff1a4870b6ee5f72a43410862235
#
_entry.id   aa33ff1a4870b6ee5f72a43410862235
#
_cell.length_a   1.000
_cell.length_b   1.000
_cell.length_c   1.000
_cell.angle_alpha   90.00
_cell.angle_beta   90.00
_cell.angle_gamma   90.00
#
_symmetry.space_group_name_H-M   'P 1'
#
loop_
_entity.id
_entity.type
_entity.pdbx_description
1 polymer ?
#
loop_
_entity_poly.entity_id
_entity_poly.type
_entity_poly.pdbx_seq_one_letter_code
_entity_poly.pdbx_strand_id
1 'polypeptide(L)'
;MSYYNYTDPNQATDDLDIDLSSVEEAAPFEPVPPGEYVMQSVGAEATYSKAGNRMIKVQYQILGGTYDNRRIFEQYNVGHTNPTVVQIAQRDLKAWVMACGYTGNERLTMGMLHDLEGREFIGVVKVDKDKTGQYQDSNRIRAYKPLPGAVAPAHAPPVHTQAPAPAAAAVQPTPPQAAHMPPPQAQPAAGGASKRPWER
;
A
#
# COMPACT_ATOMS: atom_id res chain seq x y z
N MET A 1 -15.02 -51.52 31.24
CA MET A 1 -14.99 -50.07 31.52
C MET A 1 -13.75 -49.53 30.87
N SER A 2 -13.93 -48.84 29.74
CA SER A 2 -12.83 -48.31 28.92
C SER A 2 -12.57 -46.87 29.35
N TYR A 3 -11.41 -46.61 29.94
CA TYR A 3 -11.01 -45.24 30.31
C TYR A 3 -10.48 -44.56 29.05
N TYR A 4 -11.22 -43.58 28.54
CA TYR A 4 -10.71 -42.64 27.56
C TYR A 4 -9.66 -41.76 28.23
N ASN A 5 -8.37 -41.94 27.90
CA ASN A 5 -7.33 -40.98 28.24
C ASN A 5 -7.57 -39.72 27.39
N TYR A 6 -8.16 -38.70 27.99
CA TYR A 6 -8.19 -37.37 27.47
C TYR A 6 -6.79 -36.77 27.62
N THR A 7 -6.01 -36.75 26.56
CA THR A 7 -4.73 -36.02 26.50
C THR A 7 -5.08 -34.55 26.27
N ASP A 8 -4.81 -33.69 27.24
CA ASP A 8 -4.98 -32.26 27.15
C ASP A 8 -4.12 -31.71 26.01
N PRO A 9 -4.70 -31.08 24.96
CA PRO A 9 -3.92 -30.53 23.84
C PRO A 9 -3.04 -29.35 24.23
N ASN A 10 -3.12 -28.88 25.49
CA ASN A 10 -2.29 -27.78 26.01
C ASN A 10 -1.10 -28.25 26.85
N GLN A 11 -0.88 -29.53 26.99
CA GLN A 11 0.41 -30.08 27.42
C GLN A 11 1.32 -30.16 26.18
N ALA A 12 1.88 -28.99 25.79
CA ALA A 12 3.09 -28.94 25.01
C ALA A 12 4.16 -29.63 25.87
N THR A 13 4.47 -30.88 25.57
CA THR A 13 5.63 -31.55 26.12
C THR A 13 6.83 -30.71 25.74
N ASP A 14 7.55 -30.22 26.72
CA ASP A 14 8.82 -29.45 26.59
C ASP A 14 9.97 -30.31 26.00
N ASP A 15 9.66 -31.50 25.52
CA ASP A 15 10.58 -32.42 24.86
C ASP A 15 10.61 -32.12 23.34
N LEU A 16 11.27 -31.01 22.99
CA LEU A 16 11.68 -30.77 21.61
C LEU A 16 13.00 -31.51 21.35
N ASP A 17 12.94 -32.80 21.11
CA ASP A 17 14.10 -33.62 20.73
C ASP A 17 14.25 -33.67 19.20
N ILE A 18 14.95 -32.66 18.67
CA ILE A 18 15.25 -32.55 17.24
C ILE A 18 16.72 -32.84 17.03
N ASP A 19 17.04 -33.97 16.39
CA ASP A 19 18.40 -34.25 15.95
C ASP A 19 18.80 -33.40 14.75
N LEU A 20 19.64 -32.42 14.96
CA LEU A 20 20.18 -31.52 13.93
C LEU A 20 21.51 -32.04 13.32
N SER A 21 22.04 -33.17 13.79
CA SER A 21 23.36 -33.68 13.36
C SER A 21 23.42 -34.04 11.86
N SER A 22 22.28 -34.33 11.26
CA SER A 22 22.15 -34.71 9.84
C SER A 22 21.65 -33.57 8.95
N VAL A 23 21.40 -32.37 9.54
CA VAL A 23 20.89 -31.20 8.78
C VAL A 23 22.07 -30.45 8.18
N GLU A 24 22.12 -30.37 6.85
CA GLU A 24 23.09 -29.52 6.17
C GLU A 24 22.90 -28.08 6.53
N GLU A 25 24.00 -27.37 6.79
CA GLU A 25 23.98 -25.93 7.00
C GLU A 25 23.41 -25.23 5.75
N ALA A 26 22.47 -24.31 5.95
CA ALA A 26 21.86 -23.58 4.83
C ALA A 26 22.93 -22.81 4.05
N ALA A 27 22.99 -23.01 2.73
CA ALA A 27 23.89 -22.26 1.87
C ALA A 27 23.69 -20.74 2.05
N PRO A 28 24.78 -19.93 1.96
CA PRO A 28 24.67 -18.49 2.08
C PRO A 28 23.61 -17.91 1.11
N PHE A 29 22.79 -16.99 1.61
CA PHE A 29 21.78 -16.36 0.78
C PHE A 29 22.45 -15.49 -0.27
N GLU A 30 22.38 -15.88 -1.54
CA GLU A 30 22.83 -15.07 -2.66
C GLU A 30 21.63 -14.24 -3.19
N PRO A 31 21.79 -12.92 -3.38
CA PRO A 31 20.79 -12.12 -4.04
C PRO A 31 20.54 -12.57 -5.46
N VAL A 32 19.30 -12.48 -5.91
CA VAL A 32 18.93 -12.72 -7.32
C VAL A 32 19.63 -11.69 -8.20
N PRO A 33 20.28 -12.08 -9.31
CA PRO A 33 20.93 -11.15 -10.21
C PRO A 33 19.99 -10.05 -10.71
N PRO A 34 20.50 -8.84 -11.02
CA PRO A 34 19.71 -7.80 -11.64
C PRO A 34 19.09 -8.28 -12.95
N GLY A 35 17.78 -8.05 -13.13
CA GLY A 35 17.06 -8.51 -14.32
C GLY A 35 15.59 -8.24 -14.24
N GLU A 36 14.87 -8.69 -15.27
CA GLU A 36 13.42 -8.65 -15.35
C GLU A 36 12.87 -10.04 -15.03
N TYR A 37 11.94 -10.10 -14.08
CA TYR A 37 11.35 -11.34 -13.61
C TYR A 37 9.83 -11.23 -13.59
N VAL A 38 9.16 -12.29 -14.01
CA VAL A 38 7.72 -12.41 -13.77
C VAL A 38 7.54 -12.67 -12.28
N MET A 39 6.67 -11.90 -11.66
CA MET A 39 6.45 -11.89 -10.22
C MET A 39 4.97 -11.78 -9.90
N GLN A 40 4.60 -12.24 -8.71
CA GLN A 40 3.30 -11.98 -8.10
C GLN A 40 3.48 -11.50 -6.67
N SER A 41 2.52 -10.78 -6.12
CA SER A 41 2.50 -10.55 -4.67
C SER A 41 1.86 -11.74 -3.97
N VAL A 42 2.47 -12.16 -2.86
CA VAL A 42 2.00 -13.31 -2.04
C VAL A 42 1.59 -12.88 -0.65
N GLY A 43 1.63 -11.60 -0.37
CA GLY A 43 1.14 -11.00 0.87
C GLY A 43 1.45 -9.53 0.94
N ALA A 44 0.49 -8.76 1.45
CA ALA A 44 0.65 -7.33 1.70
C ALA A 44 0.08 -6.97 3.07
N GLU A 45 0.84 -6.24 3.87
CA GLU A 45 0.49 -5.86 5.24
C GLU A 45 0.68 -4.37 5.45
N ALA A 46 -0.34 -3.71 6.03
CA ALA A 46 -0.21 -2.35 6.53
C ALA A 46 0.18 -2.38 8.01
N THR A 47 1.32 -1.80 8.33
CA THR A 47 1.92 -1.82 9.66
C THR A 47 2.58 -0.48 10.01
N TYR A 48 3.29 -0.44 11.13
CA TYR A 48 4.05 0.74 11.56
C TYR A 48 5.53 0.40 11.68
N SER A 49 6.38 1.34 11.32
CA SER A 49 7.82 1.25 11.55
C SER A 49 8.15 1.40 13.04
N LYS A 50 9.39 1.08 13.43
CA LYS A 50 9.88 1.31 14.82
C LYS A 50 9.74 2.77 15.26
N ALA A 51 9.76 3.72 14.33
CA ALA A 51 9.56 5.15 14.58
C ALA A 51 8.08 5.58 14.57
N GLY A 52 7.12 4.65 14.51
CA GLY A 52 5.69 4.94 14.48
C GLY A 52 5.14 5.41 13.14
N ASN A 53 5.93 5.39 12.07
CA ASN A 53 5.48 5.80 10.74
C ASN A 53 4.70 4.67 10.07
N ARG A 54 3.57 5.00 9.46
CA ARG A 54 2.76 4.03 8.71
C ARG A 54 3.52 3.55 7.47
N MET A 55 3.54 2.24 7.25
CA MET A 55 4.19 1.60 6.12
C MET A 55 3.37 0.43 5.59
N ILE A 56 3.59 0.09 4.33
CA ILE A 56 3.06 -1.11 3.70
C ILE A 56 4.25 -2.02 3.41
N LYS A 57 4.19 -3.26 3.88
CA LYS A 57 5.14 -4.31 3.54
C LYS A 57 4.50 -5.21 2.51
N VAL A 58 5.21 -5.51 1.44
CA VAL A 58 4.74 -6.42 0.41
C VAL A 58 5.79 -7.50 0.18
N GLN A 59 5.34 -8.74 0.07
CA GLN A 59 6.15 -9.88 -0.31
C GLN A 59 5.85 -10.22 -1.76
N TYR A 60 6.86 -10.20 -2.59
CA TYR A 60 6.79 -10.62 -3.98
C TYR A 60 7.49 -11.96 -4.15
N GLN A 61 6.94 -12.79 -5.01
CA GLN A 61 7.50 -14.10 -5.37
C GLN A 61 7.82 -14.10 -6.87
N ILE A 62 9.01 -14.57 -7.23
CA ILE A 62 9.41 -14.77 -8.61
C ILE A 62 8.74 -16.05 -9.11
N LEU A 63 8.24 -16.00 -10.33
CA LEU A 63 7.57 -17.13 -11.01
C LEU A 63 8.43 -17.64 -12.15
N GLY A 64 8.72 -18.92 -12.10
CA GLY A 64 9.47 -19.63 -13.15
C GLY A 64 10.96 -19.32 -13.21
N GLY A 65 11.67 -20.09 -14.03
CA GLY A 65 13.11 -19.98 -14.22
C GLY A 65 13.94 -20.46 -13.04
N THR A 66 15.22 -20.11 -13.05
CA THR A 66 16.20 -20.55 -12.03
C THR A 66 15.91 -20.02 -10.63
N TYR A 67 15.21 -18.88 -10.55
CA TYR A 67 14.91 -18.21 -9.28
C TYR A 67 13.44 -18.35 -8.88
N ASP A 68 12.77 -19.36 -9.40
CA ASP A 68 11.38 -19.65 -9.03
C ASP A 68 11.22 -19.76 -7.50
N ASN A 69 10.09 -19.30 -7.01
CA ASN A 69 9.76 -19.24 -5.57
C ASN A 69 10.67 -18.33 -4.69
N ARG A 70 11.67 -17.65 -5.26
CA ARG A 70 12.44 -16.66 -4.49
C ARG A 70 11.58 -15.47 -4.12
N ARG A 71 11.69 -15.02 -2.87
CA ARG A 71 10.90 -13.92 -2.33
C ARG A 71 11.72 -12.64 -2.26
N ILE A 72 11.09 -11.52 -2.65
CA ILE A 72 11.62 -10.17 -2.52
C ILE A 72 10.68 -9.37 -1.62
N PHE A 73 11.24 -8.70 -0.64
CA PHE A 73 10.50 -7.93 0.36
C PHE A 73 10.67 -6.44 0.11
N GLU A 74 9.56 -5.73 -0.08
CA GLU A 74 9.55 -4.28 -0.23
C GLU A 74 8.79 -3.60 0.91
N GLN A 75 9.23 -2.39 1.25
CA GLN A 75 8.65 -1.58 2.31
C GLN A 75 8.37 -0.18 1.78
N TYR A 76 7.11 0.22 1.81
CA TYR A 76 6.64 1.52 1.32
C TYR A 76 6.25 2.39 2.51
N ASN A 77 7.04 3.43 2.80
CA ASN A 77 6.82 4.34 3.91
C ASN A 77 5.77 5.40 3.54
N VAL A 78 4.49 5.08 3.71
CA VAL A 78 3.35 5.93 3.30
C VAL A 78 2.98 7.00 4.34
N GLY A 79 3.52 6.95 5.54
CA GLY A 79 3.26 7.89 6.63
C GLY A 79 4.53 8.49 7.23
N HIS A 80 5.61 8.61 6.45
CA HIS A 80 6.87 9.18 6.93
C HIS A 80 6.75 10.71 7.10
N THR A 81 7.51 11.29 8.05
CA THR A 81 7.55 12.73 8.31
C THR A 81 8.14 13.53 7.15
N ASN A 82 9.09 12.93 6.40
CA ASN A 82 9.65 13.54 5.19
C ASN A 82 8.71 13.30 3.98
N PRO A 83 8.14 14.37 3.37
CA PRO A 83 7.20 14.24 2.25
C PRO A 83 7.82 13.58 1.00
N THR A 84 9.10 13.77 0.76
CA THR A 84 9.80 13.15 -0.38
C THR A 84 9.79 11.62 -0.27
N VAL A 85 9.97 11.08 0.93
CA VAL A 85 9.91 9.63 1.19
C VAL A 85 8.50 9.09 0.90
N VAL A 86 7.47 9.84 1.33
CA VAL A 86 6.07 9.48 1.08
C VAL A 86 5.76 9.49 -0.41
N GLN A 87 6.21 10.53 -1.14
CA GLN A 87 6.02 10.62 -2.59
C GLN A 87 6.68 9.47 -3.36
N ILE A 88 7.90 9.08 -2.97
CA ILE A 88 8.58 7.93 -3.57
C ILE A 88 7.77 6.65 -3.33
N ALA A 89 7.35 6.40 -2.09
CA ALA A 89 6.55 5.23 -1.73
C ALA A 89 5.22 5.17 -2.50
N GLN A 90 4.52 6.30 -2.61
CA GLN A 90 3.25 6.40 -3.35
C GLN A 90 3.44 6.19 -4.85
N ARG A 91 4.51 6.74 -5.43
CA ARG A 91 4.84 6.54 -6.84
C ARG A 91 5.12 5.06 -7.14
N ASP A 92 5.89 4.39 -6.30
CA ASP A 92 6.27 3.01 -6.51
C ASP A 92 5.06 2.07 -6.29
N LEU A 93 4.21 2.34 -5.30
CA LEU A 93 2.93 1.66 -5.11
C LEU A 93 1.99 1.84 -6.31
N LYS A 94 1.88 3.08 -6.82
CA LYS A 94 1.09 3.36 -8.03
C LYS A 94 1.60 2.58 -9.24
N ALA A 95 2.92 2.54 -9.45
CA ALA A 95 3.52 1.80 -10.54
C ALA A 95 3.23 0.30 -10.46
N TRP A 96 3.29 -0.29 -9.26
CA TRP A 96 2.91 -1.68 -9.03
C TRP A 96 1.43 -1.94 -9.32
N VAL A 97 0.53 -1.12 -8.77
CA VAL A 97 -0.91 -1.21 -9.00
C VAL A 97 -1.23 -1.16 -10.50
N MET A 98 -0.60 -0.23 -11.24
CA MET A 98 -0.77 -0.12 -12.69
C MET A 98 -0.22 -1.34 -13.44
N ALA A 99 0.92 -1.87 -13.01
CA ALA A 99 1.49 -3.10 -13.59
C ALA A 99 0.57 -4.32 -13.41
N CYS A 100 -0.22 -4.35 -12.34
CA CYS A 100 -1.24 -5.36 -12.08
C CYS A 100 -2.58 -5.12 -12.82
N GLY A 101 -2.65 -4.12 -13.73
CA GLY A 101 -3.80 -3.89 -14.61
C GLY A 101 -4.83 -2.89 -14.09
N TYR A 102 -4.56 -2.15 -13.03
CA TYR A 102 -5.41 -1.05 -12.55
C TYR A 102 -5.05 0.28 -13.23
N THR A 103 -5.92 1.29 -13.12
CA THR A 103 -5.68 2.62 -13.76
C THR A 103 -4.69 3.48 -12.97
N GLY A 104 -4.46 3.16 -11.68
CA GLY A 104 -3.62 3.93 -10.77
C GLY A 104 -4.29 5.20 -10.22
N ASN A 105 -5.59 5.35 -10.42
CA ASN A 105 -6.40 6.44 -9.86
C ASN A 105 -7.24 5.98 -8.67
N GLU A 106 -7.18 4.70 -8.34
CA GLU A 106 -7.91 4.08 -7.25
C GLU A 106 -7.29 4.50 -5.90
N ARG A 107 -8.12 4.45 -4.85
CA ARG A 107 -7.63 4.57 -3.48
C ARG A 107 -7.11 3.22 -3.02
N LEU A 108 -5.85 3.18 -2.61
CA LEU A 108 -5.27 1.95 -2.05
C LEU A 108 -5.90 1.66 -0.67
N THR A 109 -6.66 0.58 -0.60
CA THR A 109 -7.30 0.07 0.62
C THR A 109 -6.78 -1.31 0.95
N MET A 110 -7.08 -1.84 2.14
CA MET A 110 -6.73 -3.22 2.49
C MET A 110 -7.40 -4.23 1.56
N GLY A 111 -8.65 -3.99 1.15
CA GLY A 111 -9.34 -4.83 0.17
C GLY A 111 -8.60 -4.86 -1.16
N MET A 112 -8.16 -3.70 -1.66
CA MET A 112 -7.38 -3.63 -2.89
C MET A 112 -6.02 -4.33 -2.76
N LEU A 113 -5.34 -4.25 -1.62
CA LEU A 113 -4.09 -4.99 -1.38
C LEU A 113 -4.33 -6.51 -1.47
N HIS A 114 -5.46 -6.99 -0.96
CA HIS A 114 -5.89 -8.38 -1.08
C HIS A 114 -6.18 -8.77 -2.54
N ASP A 115 -6.85 -7.88 -3.29
CA ASP A 115 -7.16 -8.10 -4.71
C ASP A 115 -5.89 -8.13 -5.60
N LEU A 116 -4.81 -7.54 -5.12
CA LEU A 116 -3.50 -7.55 -5.80
C LEU A 116 -2.70 -8.84 -5.54
N GLU A 117 -3.07 -9.64 -4.54
CA GLU A 117 -2.41 -10.92 -4.26
C GLU A 117 -2.65 -11.89 -5.42
N GLY A 118 -1.58 -12.58 -5.83
CA GLY A 118 -1.60 -13.50 -6.96
C GLY A 118 -1.63 -12.85 -8.33
N ARG A 119 -1.69 -11.50 -8.43
CA ARG A 119 -1.60 -10.84 -9.73
C ARG A 119 -0.17 -10.78 -10.22
N GLU A 120 0.00 -11.18 -11.47
CA GLU A 120 1.30 -11.24 -12.11
C GLU A 120 1.68 -9.90 -12.74
N PHE A 121 2.95 -9.58 -12.65
CA PHE A 121 3.57 -8.42 -13.29
C PHE A 121 5.06 -8.72 -13.57
N ILE A 122 5.74 -7.86 -14.31
CA ILE A 122 7.19 -7.94 -14.49
C ILE A 122 7.85 -6.95 -13.54
N GLY A 123 8.64 -7.48 -12.59
CA GLY A 123 9.49 -6.68 -11.69
C GLY A 123 10.91 -6.56 -12.24
N VAL A 124 11.41 -5.32 -12.33
CA VAL A 124 12.82 -5.06 -12.64
C VAL A 124 13.61 -5.05 -11.35
N VAL A 125 14.32 -6.14 -11.09
CA VAL A 125 15.07 -6.38 -9.86
C VAL A 125 16.47 -5.79 -9.96
N LYS A 126 16.95 -5.18 -8.89
CA LYS A 126 18.33 -4.76 -8.67
C LYS A 126 18.88 -5.36 -7.38
N VAL A 127 20.19 -5.43 -7.26
CA VAL A 127 20.87 -5.70 -6.00
C VAL A 127 21.22 -4.39 -5.32
N ASP A 128 20.77 -4.21 -4.09
CA ASP A 128 21.11 -3.08 -3.24
C ASP A 128 22.20 -3.53 -2.28
N LYS A 129 23.40 -2.99 -2.48
CA LYS A 129 24.58 -3.37 -1.70
C LYS A 129 24.56 -2.68 -0.35
N ASP A 130 24.82 -3.46 0.70
CA ASP A 130 25.01 -2.86 2.02
C ASP A 130 26.33 -2.09 2.06
N LYS A 131 26.22 -0.77 2.26
CA LYS A 131 27.39 0.14 2.34
C LYS A 131 28.14 0.00 3.67
N THR A 132 27.51 -0.58 4.67
CA THR A 132 28.08 -0.70 6.01
C THR A 132 28.82 -2.01 6.21
N GLY A 133 28.60 -3.01 5.35
CA GLY A 133 29.15 -4.35 5.45
C GLY A 133 28.61 -5.16 6.65
N GLN A 134 27.56 -4.63 7.32
CA GLN A 134 26.93 -5.30 8.47
C GLN A 134 25.83 -6.25 8.06
N TYR A 135 25.24 -6.05 6.88
CA TYR A 135 24.14 -6.83 6.36
C TYR A 135 24.51 -7.42 5.00
N GLN A 136 23.83 -8.48 4.63
CA GLN A 136 23.95 -9.04 3.30
C GLN A 136 23.30 -8.13 2.25
N ASP A 137 23.82 -8.17 1.03
CA ASP A 137 23.19 -7.52 -0.11
C ASP A 137 21.75 -8.00 -0.27
N SER A 138 20.86 -7.10 -0.64
CA SER A 138 19.42 -7.38 -0.74
C SER A 138 18.87 -7.07 -2.13
N ASN A 139 17.81 -7.77 -2.51
CA ASN A 139 17.09 -7.46 -3.73
C ASN A 139 16.07 -6.34 -3.49
N ARG A 140 15.93 -5.46 -4.49
CA ARG A 140 14.93 -4.39 -4.54
C ARG A 140 14.30 -4.33 -5.92
N ILE A 141 13.04 -3.94 -5.99
CA ILE A 141 12.35 -3.72 -7.26
C ILE A 141 12.52 -2.26 -7.66
N ARG A 142 13.16 -2.02 -8.81
CA ARG A 142 13.40 -0.68 -9.36
C ARG A 142 12.22 -0.16 -10.17
N ALA A 143 11.53 -1.06 -10.87
CA ALA A 143 10.41 -0.71 -11.73
C ALA A 143 9.43 -1.87 -11.86
N TYR A 144 8.19 -1.54 -12.14
CA TYR A 144 7.07 -2.45 -12.32
C TYR A 144 6.56 -2.29 -13.75
N LYS A 145 6.37 -3.37 -14.48
CA LYS A 145 5.85 -3.39 -15.85
C LYS A 145 4.66 -4.34 -15.96
N PRO A 146 3.65 -4.02 -16.77
CA PRO A 146 2.57 -4.95 -17.00
C PRO A 146 3.07 -6.19 -17.73
N LEU A 147 2.49 -7.36 -17.39
CA LEU A 147 2.76 -8.58 -18.14
C LEU A 147 2.14 -8.47 -19.54
N PRO A 148 2.89 -8.75 -20.62
CA PRO A 148 2.32 -8.76 -21.96
C PRO A 148 1.12 -9.72 -22.06
N GLY A 149 -0.06 -9.22 -22.43
CA GLY A 149 -1.27 -10.02 -22.51
C GLY A 149 -2.10 -10.10 -21.22
N ALA A 150 -1.68 -9.48 -20.12
CA ALA A 150 -2.53 -9.29 -18.95
C ALA A 150 -3.68 -8.36 -19.32
N VAL A 151 -4.88 -8.94 -19.46
CA VAL A 151 -6.11 -8.15 -19.61
C VAL A 151 -6.35 -7.47 -18.28
N ALA A 152 -6.41 -6.14 -18.29
CA ALA A 152 -6.86 -5.38 -17.14
C ALA A 152 -8.19 -6.00 -16.67
N PRO A 153 -8.34 -6.35 -15.37
CA PRO A 153 -9.62 -6.77 -14.88
C PRO A 153 -10.58 -5.63 -15.18
N ALA A 154 -11.64 -5.93 -15.90
CA ALA A 154 -12.74 -5.01 -16.06
C ALA A 154 -13.36 -4.83 -14.68
N HIS A 155 -12.81 -3.91 -13.90
CA HIS A 155 -13.47 -3.37 -12.73
C HIS A 155 -14.63 -2.55 -13.30
N ALA A 156 -15.78 -3.22 -13.47
CA ALA A 156 -17.03 -2.50 -13.68
C ALA A 156 -17.14 -1.56 -12.47
N PRO A 157 -17.21 -0.22 -12.67
CA PRO A 157 -17.49 0.67 -11.56
C PRO A 157 -18.75 0.14 -10.89
N PRO A 158 -18.85 0.17 -9.53
CA PRO A 158 -20.08 -0.21 -8.87
C PRO A 158 -21.20 0.58 -9.54
N VAL A 159 -22.12 -0.13 -10.19
CA VAL A 159 -23.33 0.45 -10.73
C VAL A 159 -24.08 0.95 -9.50
N HIS A 160 -23.91 2.22 -9.17
CA HIS A 160 -24.84 2.90 -8.30
C HIS A 160 -26.18 2.84 -9.06
N THR A 161 -26.99 1.85 -8.70
CA THR A 161 -28.38 1.82 -9.07
C THR A 161 -28.96 3.09 -8.44
N GLN A 162 -28.99 4.18 -9.23
CA GLN A 162 -29.79 5.33 -8.86
C GLN A 162 -31.21 4.81 -8.70
N ALA A 163 -31.69 4.84 -7.47
CA ALA A 163 -33.10 4.64 -7.20
C ALA A 163 -33.86 5.62 -8.13
N PRO A 164 -34.94 5.18 -8.80
CA PRO A 164 -35.70 6.05 -9.67
C PRO A 164 -36.13 7.29 -8.86
N ALA A 165 -35.76 8.45 -9.34
CA ALA A 165 -36.18 9.72 -8.77
C ALA A 165 -37.71 9.73 -8.67
N PRO A 166 -38.28 10.11 -7.49
CA PRO A 166 -39.72 10.26 -7.41
C PRO A 166 -40.16 11.33 -8.40
N ALA A 167 -41.22 10.98 -9.17
CA ALA A 167 -41.80 11.80 -10.20
C ALA A 167 -42.04 13.24 -9.68
N ALA A 168 -41.58 14.22 -10.46
CA ALA A 168 -41.74 15.63 -10.19
C ALA A 168 -43.21 15.97 -9.93
N ALA A 169 -43.51 16.36 -8.71
CA ALA A 169 -44.77 17.00 -8.36
C ALA A 169 -44.84 18.38 -9.02
N ALA A 170 -45.97 18.68 -9.60
CA ALA A 170 -46.26 19.86 -10.38
C ALA A 170 -45.89 21.18 -9.61
N VAL A 171 -45.16 22.01 -10.29
CA VAL A 171 -44.75 23.34 -9.86
C VAL A 171 -46.02 24.25 -9.78
N GLN A 172 -46.43 24.66 -8.58
CA GLN A 172 -47.34 25.75 -8.40
C GLN A 172 -46.60 27.09 -8.57
N PRO A 173 -47.16 28.08 -9.27
CA PRO A 173 -46.53 29.40 -9.42
C PRO A 173 -46.61 30.18 -8.11
N THR A 174 -45.43 30.53 -7.58
CA THR A 174 -45.33 31.45 -6.42
C THR A 174 -45.55 32.90 -6.84
N PRO A 175 -46.25 33.74 -6.00
CA PRO A 175 -46.42 35.13 -6.28
C PRO A 175 -45.11 35.92 -6.10
N PRO A 176 -44.97 37.11 -6.73
CA PRO A 176 -43.71 37.86 -6.73
C PRO A 176 -43.38 38.43 -5.36
N GLN A 177 -42.20 38.08 -4.86
CA GLN A 177 -41.65 38.55 -3.62
C GLN A 177 -40.99 39.93 -3.83
N ALA A 178 -41.38 40.89 -3.01
CA ALA A 178 -40.93 42.26 -3.01
C ALA A 178 -39.39 42.39 -2.79
N ALA A 179 -38.79 43.28 -3.54
CA ALA A 179 -37.38 43.61 -3.50
C ALA A 179 -36.95 44.12 -2.11
N HIS A 180 -36.08 43.36 -1.42
CA HIS A 180 -35.38 43.85 -0.24
C HIS A 180 -34.16 44.66 -0.68
N MET A 181 -34.16 45.96 -0.32
CA MET A 181 -32.99 46.82 -0.42
C MET A 181 -31.93 46.39 0.60
N PRO A 182 -30.63 46.33 0.22
CA PRO A 182 -29.57 46.08 1.18
C PRO A 182 -29.30 47.30 2.08
N PRO A 183 -28.92 47.09 3.37
CA PRO A 183 -28.55 48.17 4.26
C PRO A 183 -27.19 48.80 3.86
N PRO A 184 -26.96 50.10 4.21
CA PRO A 184 -25.74 50.80 3.83
C PRO A 184 -24.51 50.27 4.56
N GLN A 185 -23.41 50.10 3.81
CA GLN A 185 -22.11 49.73 4.33
C GLN A 185 -21.50 50.86 5.15
N ALA A 186 -21.08 50.56 6.38
CA ALA A 186 -20.28 51.43 7.21
C ALA A 186 -18.83 51.47 6.71
N GLN A 187 -18.28 52.65 6.50
CA GLN A 187 -16.87 52.89 6.17
C GLN A 187 -15.97 52.54 7.37
N PRO A 188 -14.79 51.95 7.15
CA PRO A 188 -13.81 51.77 8.23
C PRO A 188 -13.04 53.07 8.45
N ALA A 189 -12.97 53.51 9.71
CA ALA A 189 -12.16 54.60 10.18
C ALA A 189 -10.67 54.30 10.08
N ALA A 190 -9.91 55.24 9.52
CA ALA A 190 -8.45 55.25 9.54
C ALA A 190 -7.97 55.59 10.95
N GLY A 191 -6.92 54.90 11.41
CA GLY A 191 -6.15 55.37 12.55
C GLY A 191 -5.33 54.36 13.27
N GLY A 192 -3.99 54.53 13.24
CA GLY A 192 -3.13 54.07 14.31
C GLY A 192 -1.93 53.22 13.90
N ALA A 193 -0.85 53.87 13.49
CA ALA A 193 0.47 53.29 13.44
C ALA A 193 0.94 52.93 14.84
N SER A 194 1.19 51.64 15.10
CA SER A 194 1.87 51.13 16.28
C SER A 194 3.25 50.64 15.91
N LYS A 195 4.28 51.25 16.51
CA LYS A 195 5.71 50.97 16.35
C LYS A 195 6.05 49.59 16.89
N ARG A 196 6.92 48.91 16.18
CA ARG A 196 7.44 47.56 16.54
C ARG A 196 8.53 47.67 17.62
N PRO A 197 8.58 46.79 18.63
CA PRO A 197 9.48 46.89 19.79
C PRO A 197 10.83 46.16 19.66
N TRP A 198 11.48 46.12 18.49
CA TRP A 198 12.74 45.37 18.39
C TRP A 198 13.91 46.16 17.73
N GLU A 199 13.88 47.48 17.72
CA GLU A 199 15.07 48.28 17.39
C GLU A 199 15.75 48.74 18.67
N ARG A 200 16.67 47.89 19.12
CA ARG A 200 17.91 48.28 19.83
C ARG A 200 18.97 47.27 19.56
#